data_5ace03407da74cf38f01417cdc9c63a5
#
_entry.id   5ace03407da74cf38f01417cdc9c63a5
#
_cell.length_a   1.000
_cell.length_b   1.000
_cell.length_c   1.000
_cell.angle_alpha   90.00
_cell.angle_beta   90.00
_cell.angle_gamma   90.00
#
_symmetry.space_group_name_H-M   'P 1'
#
loop_
_entity.id
_entity.type
_entity.pdbx_description
1 polymer ?
#
loop_
_entity_poly.entity_id
_entity_poly.type
_entity_poly.pdbx_seq_one_letter_code
_entity_poly.pdbx_strand_id
1 'polypeptide(L)'
;MAASNPGILRVVRIVSAIVLLAIAGIHLFLVFDGVGGLLGVMFVLNAIAAVVLAIGMLALRGRLLQVCVVVSLLFVIATLAALLLALTVGLPFNIHETWTFTLVPQTVIIESVGIVILAIATAVLLRTPRRVAVA
;
A
#
# COMPACT_ATOMS: atom_id res chain seq x y z
N MET A 1 8.60 25.34 15.44
CA MET A 1 8.02 24.22 14.66
C MET A 1 8.61 24.30 13.26
N ALA A 2 9.36 23.29 12.87
CA ALA A 2 9.89 23.25 11.52
C ALA A 2 8.74 23.12 10.52
N ALA A 3 8.57 24.11 9.66
CA ALA A 3 7.70 23.99 8.50
C ALA A 3 8.18 22.79 7.70
N SER A 4 7.29 21.86 7.39
CA SER A 4 7.65 20.67 6.61
C SER A 4 8.23 21.13 5.28
N ASN A 5 9.48 20.72 5.02
CA ASN A 5 10.18 21.06 3.79
C ASN A 5 9.37 20.55 2.59
N PRO A 6 8.99 21.41 1.62
CA PRO A 6 8.20 21.00 0.45
C PRO A 6 8.85 19.85 -0.33
N GLY A 7 10.18 19.79 -0.34
CA GLY A 7 10.93 18.70 -0.95
C GLY A 7 10.70 17.36 -0.25
N ILE A 8 10.70 17.33 1.07
CA ILE A 8 10.44 16.12 1.86
C ILE A 8 9.03 15.61 1.60
N LEU A 9 8.03 16.50 1.59
CA LEU A 9 6.64 16.12 1.30
C LEU A 9 6.50 15.49 -0.08
N ARG A 10 7.17 16.07 -1.08
CA ARG A 10 7.17 15.54 -2.44
C ARG A 10 7.82 14.17 -2.52
N VAL A 11 8.99 13.99 -1.92
CA VAL A 11 9.71 12.71 -1.90
C VAL A 11 8.87 11.63 -1.22
N VAL A 12 8.32 11.91 -0.04
CA VAL A 12 7.49 10.97 0.71
C VAL A 12 6.28 10.50 -0.11
N ARG A 13 5.61 11.40 -0.82
CA ARG A 13 4.47 11.07 -1.69
C ARG A 13 4.88 10.20 -2.87
N ILE A 14 5.98 10.53 -3.54
CA ILE A 14 6.48 9.77 -4.69
C ILE A 14 6.90 8.36 -4.26
N VAL A 15 7.67 8.24 -3.19
CA VAL A 15 8.15 6.94 -2.68
C VAL A 15 6.96 6.07 -2.25
N SER A 16 5.98 6.64 -1.57
CA SER A 16 4.73 5.94 -1.20
C SER A 16 3.96 5.44 -2.42
N ALA A 17 3.85 6.27 -3.46
CA ALA A 17 3.19 5.86 -4.71
C ALA A 17 3.95 4.73 -5.41
N ILE A 18 5.29 4.78 -5.44
CA ILE A 18 6.13 3.72 -6.03
C ILE A 18 5.91 2.38 -5.31
N VAL A 19 5.88 2.39 -3.98
CA VAL A 19 5.62 1.17 -3.19
C VAL A 19 4.25 0.59 -3.49
N LEU A 20 3.21 1.43 -3.52
CA LEU A 20 1.86 0.99 -3.86
C LEU A 20 1.77 0.41 -5.27
N LEU A 21 2.47 1.02 -6.25
CA LEU A 21 2.53 0.50 -7.61
C LEU A 21 3.32 -0.82 -7.70
N ALA A 22 4.37 -0.99 -6.89
CA ALA A 22 5.09 -2.26 -6.81
C ALA A 22 4.19 -3.38 -6.26
N ILE A 23 3.40 -3.10 -5.23
CA ILE A 23 2.40 -4.04 -4.69
C ILE A 23 1.35 -4.38 -5.76
N ALA A 24 0.82 -3.38 -6.46
CA ALA A 24 -0.11 -3.60 -7.56
C ALA A 24 0.48 -4.48 -8.66
N GLY A 25 1.73 -4.23 -9.03
CA GLY A 25 2.47 -4.98 -10.05
C GLY A 25 2.64 -6.45 -9.68
N ILE A 26 2.99 -6.75 -8.44
CA ILE A 26 3.13 -8.13 -7.95
C ILE A 26 1.79 -8.87 -8.04
N HIS A 27 0.71 -8.29 -7.51
CA HIS A 27 -0.60 -8.94 -7.51
C HIS A 27 -1.11 -9.15 -8.94
N LEU A 28 -0.92 -8.18 -9.82
CA LEU A 28 -1.32 -8.32 -11.21
C LEU A 28 -0.47 -9.35 -11.96
N PHE A 29 0.85 -9.38 -11.71
CA PHE A 29 1.73 -10.40 -12.28
C PHE A 29 1.27 -11.80 -11.91
N LEU A 30 0.93 -12.06 -10.64
CA LEU A 30 0.47 -13.37 -10.18
C LEU A 30 -0.83 -13.82 -10.89
N VAL A 31 -1.72 -12.89 -11.22
CA VAL A 31 -2.92 -13.21 -12.02
C VAL A 31 -2.52 -13.66 -13.42
N PHE A 32 -1.58 -12.99 -14.07
CA PHE A 32 -1.07 -13.40 -15.39
C PHE A 32 -0.23 -14.66 -15.33
N ASP A 33 0.41 -14.97 -14.20
CA ASP A 33 1.15 -16.21 -13.95
C ASP A 33 0.22 -17.41 -13.67
N GLY A 34 -1.09 -17.20 -13.73
CA GLY A 34 -2.09 -18.27 -13.68
C GLY A 34 -2.87 -18.39 -12.38
N VAL A 35 -2.71 -17.46 -11.43
CA VAL A 35 -3.54 -17.43 -10.23
C VAL A 35 -4.97 -17.03 -10.59
N GLY A 36 -5.87 -18.00 -10.56
CA GLY A 36 -7.27 -17.84 -10.92
C GLY A 36 -8.22 -18.01 -9.74
N GLY A 37 -9.50 -18.19 -10.06
CA GLY A 37 -10.56 -18.38 -9.08
C GLY A 37 -10.74 -17.19 -8.14
N LEU A 38 -11.16 -17.45 -6.90
CA LEU A 38 -11.40 -16.42 -5.90
C LEU A 38 -10.12 -15.63 -5.58
N LEU A 39 -8.99 -16.30 -5.46
CA LEU A 39 -7.71 -15.65 -5.15
C LEU A 39 -7.28 -14.71 -6.28
N GLY A 40 -7.44 -15.11 -7.53
CA GLY A 40 -7.19 -14.24 -8.68
C GLY A 40 -8.05 -12.98 -8.68
N VAL A 41 -9.35 -13.10 -8.35
CA VAL A 41 -10.24 -11.94 -8.20
C VAL A 41 -9.76 -11.02 -7.08
N MET A 42 -9.37 -11.57 -5.93
CA MET A 42 -8.83 -10.79 -4.81
C MET A 42 -7.53 -10.07 -5.21
N PHE A 43 -6.67 -10.69 -5.98
CA PHE A 43 -5.43 -10.06 -6.48
C PHE A 43 -5.71 -8.92 -7.45
N VAL A 44 -6.68 -9.06 -8.35
CA VAL A 44 -7.11 -7.97 -9.24
C VAL A 44 -7.65 -6.79 -8.42
N LEU A 45 -8.52 -7.04 -7.44
CA LEU A 45 -9.07 -5.99 -6.58
C LEU A 45 -7.97 -5.31 -5.77
N ASN A 46 -6.99 -6.07 -5.25
CA ASN A 46 -5.84 -5.53 -4.55
C ASN A 46 -5.01 -4.62 -5.47
N ALA A 47 -4.73 -5.06 -6.70
CA ALA A 47 -3.99 -4.27 -7.68
C ALA A 47 -4.72 -2.96 -8.02
N ILE A 48 -6.03 -3.00 -8.25
CA ILE A 48 -6.85 -1.82 -8.51
C ILE A 48 -6.81 -0.86 -7.33
N ALA A 49 -7.01 -1.35 -6.11
CA ALA A 49 -6.96 -0.52 -4.91
C ALA A 49 -5.59 0.14 -4.73
N ALA A 50 -4.50 -0.60 -4.92
CA ALA A 50 -3.14 -0.07 -4.82
C ALA A 50 -2.86 1.01 -5.87
N VAL A 51 -3.31 0.84 -7.11
CA VAL A 51 -3.19 1.87 -8.17
C VAL A 51 -4.00 3.13 -7.81
N VAL A 52 -5.24 2.97 -7.36
CA VAL A 52 -6.09 4.10 -6.95
C VAL A 52 -5.44 4.89 -5.81
N LEU A 53 -4.90 4.18 -4.80
CA LEU A 53 -4.19 4.81 -3.69
C LEU A 53 -2.90 5.50 -4.15
N ALA A 54 -2.15 4.91 -5.07
CA ALA A 54 -0.95 5.53 -5.64
C ALA A 54 -1.28 6.84 -6.38
N ILE A 55 -2.34 6.84 -7.18
CA ILE A 55 -2.85 8.05 -7.84
C ILE A 55 -3.27 9.08 -6.79
N GLY A 56 -4.00 8.66 -5.77
CA GLY A 56 -4.40 9.51 -4.66
C GLY A 56 -3.21 10.16 -3.94
N MET A 57 -2.14 9.41 -3.69
CA MET A 57 -0.90 9.94 -3.10
C MET A 57 -0.28 11.07 -3.93
N LEU A 58 -0.39 11.01 -5.25
CA LEU A 58 0.17 12.01 -6.16
C LEU A 58 -0.78 13.18 -6.45
N ALA A 59 -2.07 12.93 -6.55
CA ALA A 59 -3.07 13.89 -7.01
C ALA A 59 -3.75 14.66 -5.87
N LEU A 60 -4.03 13.99 -4.74
CA LEU A 60 -4.80 14.59 -3.64
C LEU A 60 -3.98 15.61 -2.85
N ARG A 61 -4.69 16.48 -2.13
CA ARG A 61 -4.11 17.55 -1.29
C ARG A 61 -4.92 17.70 0.01
N GLY A 62 -4.31 18.35 0.99
CA GLY A 62 -4.97 18.68 2.25
C GLY A 62 -5.50 17.43 2.98
N ARG A 63 -6.73 17.50 3.47
CA ARG A 63 -7.36 16.44 4.25
C ARG A 63 -7.52 15.13 3.45
N LEU A 64 -7.83 15.21 2.17
CA LEU A 64 -7.99 14.03 1.32
C LEU A 64 -6.67 13.27 1.18
N LEU A 65 -5.54 13.95 1.10
CA LEU A 65 -4.23 13.33 1.10
C LEU A 65 -3.93 12.66 2.45
N GLN A 66 -4.29 13.28 3.56
CA GLN A 66 -4.12 12.70 4.89
C GLN A 66 -4.95 11.41 5.05
N VAL A 67 -6.19 11.41 4.58
CA VAL A 67 -7.03 10.21 4.56
C VAL A 67 -6.41 9.14 3.65
N CYS A 68 -5.96 9.53 2.46
CA CYS A 68 -5.35 8.60 1.50
C CYS A 68 -4.12 7.90 2.09
N VAL A 69 -3.23 8.61 2.78
CA VAL A 69 -2.03 8.00 3.36
C VAL A 69 -2.36 7.03 4.50
N VAL A 70 -3.34 7.38 5.34
CA VAL A 70 -3.81 6.48 6.42
C VAL A 70 -4.45 5.22 5.83
N VAL A 71 -5.32 5.38 4.84
CA VAL A 71 -5.96 4.24 4.15
C VAL A 71 -4.91 3.38 3.44
N SER A 72 -3.90 3.98 2.82
CA SER A 72 -2.79 3.24 2.20
C SER A 72 -2.00 2.41 3.21
N LEU A 73 -1.70 2.97 4.37
CA LEU A 73 -1.02 2.24 5.44
C LEU A 73 -1.86 1.05 5.93
N LEU A 74 -3.13 1.27 6.22
CA LEU A 74 -4.06 0.21 6.64
C LEU A 74 -4.23 -0.87 5.56
N PHE A 75 -4.30 -0.46 4.30
CA PHE A 75 -4.38 -1.36 3.15
C PHE A 75 -3.17 -2.31 3.10
N VAL A 76 -1.94 -1.79 3.19
CA VAL A 76 -0.74 -2.63 3.13
C VAL A 76 -0.60 -3.50 4.37
N ILE A 77 -0.97 -3.02 5.55
CA ILE A 77 -1.03 -3.84 6.77
C ILE A 77 -2.01 -5.00 6.58
N ALA A 78 -3.19 -4.75 6.02
CA ALA A 78 -4.21 -5.77 5.81
C ALA A 78 -3.76 -6.81 4.78
N THR A 79 -3.10 -6.42 3.69
CA THR A 79 -2.60 -7.35 2.68
C THR A 79 -1.49 -8.22 3.23
N LEU A 80 -0.51 -7.67 3.95
CA LEU A 80 0.53 -8.46 4.61
C LEU A 80 -0.06 -9.40 5.66
N ALA A 81 -1.00 -8.94 6.48
CA ALA A 81 -1.66 -9.79 7.47
C ALA A 81 -2.40 -10.96 6.80
N ALA A 82 -3.10 -10.71 5.70
CA ALA A 82 -3.77 -11.76 4.93
C ALA A 82 -2.76 -12.79 4.38
N LEU A 83 -1.62 -12.35 3.83
CA LEU A 83 -0.58 -13.23 3.35
C LEU A 83 0.02 -14.08 4.49
N LEU A 84 0.34 -13.46 5.62
CA LEU A 84 0.89 -14.18 6.78
C LEU A 84 -0.11 -15.19 7.36
N LEU A 85 -1.39 -14.86 7.37
CA LEU A 85 -2.45 -15.82 7.76
C LEU A 85 -2.54 -16.98 6.76
N ALA A 86 -2.48 -16.71 5.46
CA ALA A 86 -2.48 -17.75 4.43
C ALA A 86 -1.29 -18.71 4.57
N LEU A 87 -0.12 -18.18 4.97
CA LEU A 87 1.11 -18.96 5.17
C LEU A 87 1.12 -19.76 6.48
N THR A 88 0.25 -19.47 7.43
CA THR A 88 0.26 -20.08 8.78
C THR A 88 -0.98 -20.91 9.03
N VAL A 89 -2.10 -20.25 9.31
CA VAL A 89 -3.37 -20.91 9.69
C VAL A 89 -4.34 -21.10 8.54
N GLY A 90 -4.08 -20.46 7.42
CA GLY A 90 -5.00 -20.39 6.27
C GLY A 90 -6.04 -19.28 6.38
N LEU A 91 -6.59 -18.92 5.25
CA LEU A 91 -7.70 -17.98 5.12
C LEU A 91 -9.02 -18.71 4.90
N PRO A 92 -10.19 -18.05 5.08
CA PRO A 92 -11.48 -18.59 4.67
C PRO A 92 -11.46 -19.14 3.23
N PHE A 93 -12.38 -20.03 2.92
CA PHE A 93 -12.47 -20.72 1.61
C PHE A 93 -11.28 -21.66 1.30
N ASN A 94 -10.60 -22.16 2.34
CA ASN A 94 -9.47 -23.08 2.21
C ASN A 94 -8.29 -22.53 1.40
N ILE A 95 -8.03 -21.22 1.54
CA ILE A 95 -6.88 -20.58 0.91
C ILE A 95 -5.66 -20.74 1.82
N HIS A 96 -4.68 -21.52 1.36
CA HIS A 96 -3.39 -21.71 1.98
C HIS A 96 -2.28 -21.40 0.99
N GLU A 97 -1.23 -20.75 1.46
CA GLU A 97 -0.04 -20.42 0.68
C GLU A 97 1.21 -21.07 1.27
N THR A 98 2.24 -21.17 0.48
CA THR A 98 3.55 -21.68 0.90
C THR A 98 4.65 -20.69 0.59
N TRP A 99 5.74 -20.74 1.36
CA TRP A 99 6.89 -19.87 1.13
C TRP A 99 7.56 -20.06 -0.23
N THR A 100 7.34 -21.21 -0.87
CA THR A 100 7.86 -21.56 -2.19
C THR A 100 6.96 -21.12 -3.33
N PHE A 101 5.77 -20.57 -3.02
CA PHE A 101 4.89 -20.03 -4.05
C PHE A 101 5.52 -18.76 -4.68
N THR A 102 5.23 -18.57 -5.95
CA THR A 102 5.80 -17.48 -6.76
C THR A 102 5.67 -16.13 -6.07
N LEU A 103 6.79 -15.43 -5.89
CA LEU A 103 6.90 -14.08 -5.33
C LEU A 103 6.46 -13.92 -3.86
N VAL A 104 6.14 -14.96 -3.11
CA VAL A 104 5.77 -14.83 -1.68
C VAL A 104 6.85 -14.13 -0.85
N PRO A 105 8.13 -14.56 -0.88
CA PRO A 105 9.18 -13.88 -0.12
C PRO A 105 9.34 -12.41 -0.53
N GLN A 106 9.26 -12.12 -1.82
CA GLN A 106 9.37 -10.76 -2.36
C GLN A 106 8.19 -9.89 -1.92
N THR A 107 6.99 -10.46 -1.90
CA THR A 107 5.78 -9.76 -1.44
C THR A 107 5.89 -9.41 0.03
N VAL A 108 6.31 -10.36 0.87
CA VAL A 108 6.52 -10.10 2.31
C VAL A 108 7.53 -8.96 2.52
N ILE A 109 8.63 -8.94 1.78
CA ILE A 109 9.65 -7.88 1.89
C ILE A 109 9.07 -6.54 1.44
N ILE A 110 8.44 -6.48 0.27
CA ILE A 110 7.91 -5.22 -0.30
C ILE A 110 6.78 -4.65 0.56
N GLU A 111 5.87 -5.48 1.04
CA GLU A 111 4.79 -5.03 1.92
C GLU A 111 5.32 -4.58 3.28
N SER A 112 6.31 -5.27 3.86
CA SER A 112 6.95 -4.86 5.12
C SER A 112 7.67 -3.52 4.97
N VAL A 113 8.45 -3.33 3.91
CA VAL A 113 9.09 -2.04 3.59
C VAL A 113 8.03 -0.97 3.32
N GLY A 114 6.96 -1.33 2.62
CA GLY A 114 5.82 -0.46 2.35
C GLY A 114 5.15 0.06 3.62
N ILE A 115 4.94 -0.79 4.62
CA ILE A 115 4.40 -0.40 5.92
C ILE A 115 5.31 0.64 6.59
N VAL A 116 6.61 0.43 6.61
CA VAL A 116 7.57 1.38 7.20
C VAL A 116 7.51 2.73 6.47
N ILE A 117 7.55 2.71 5.15
CA ILE A 117 7.49 3.93 4.32
C ILE A 117 6.17 4.67 4.54
N LEU A 118 5.04 3.98 4.51
CA LEU A 118 3.72 4.58 4.70
C LEU A 118 3.49 5.03 6.14
N ALA A 119 4.07 4.39 7.13
CA ALA A 119 4.05 4.86 8.51
C ALA A 119 4.81 6.19 8.66
N ILE A 120 5.99 6.30 8.06
CA ILE A 120 6.76 7.55 8.01
C ILE A 120 5.97 8.62 7.25
N ALA A 121 5.40 8.28 6.09
CA ALA A 121 4.59 9.19 5.29
C ALA A 121 3.37 9.71 6.07
N THR A 122 2.69 8.83 6.80
CA THR A 122 1.56 9.19 7.66
C THR A 122 2.00 10.17 8.74
N ALA A 123 3.10 9.88 9.44
CA ALA A 123 3.62 10.77 10.47
C ALA A 123 3.98 12.17 9.91
N VAL A 124 4.60 12.22 8.74
CA VAL A 124 5.01 13.48 8.08
C VAL A 124 3.78 14.27 7.62
N LEU A 125 2.84 13.61 6.93
CA LEU A 125 1.67 14.29 6.34
C LEU A 125 0.65 14.73 7.38
N LEU A 126 0.48 13.99 8.48
CA LEU A 126 -0.44 14.38 9.56
C LEU A 126 0.10 15.54 10.42
N ARG A 127 1.43 15.69 10.52
CA ARG A 127 2.07 16.79 11.26
C ARG A 127 2.18 18.08 10.45
N THR A 128 1.87 18.05 9.16
CA THR A 128 1.92 19.26 8.31
C THR A 128 0.76 20.19 8.69
N PRO A 129 1.02 21.43 9.17
CA PRO A 129 -0.03 22.35 9.55
C PRO A 129 -0.93 22.68 8.36
N ARG A 130 -2.24 22.75 8.60
CA ARG A 130 -3.17 23.30 7.62
C ARG A 130 -2.80 24.75 7.35
N ARG A 131 -2.49 25.09 6.11
CA ARG A 131 -2.58 26.48 5.69
C ARG A 131 -4.07 26.86 5.76
N VAL A 132 -4.46 27.53 6.82
CA VAL A 132 -5.74 28.23 6.85
C VAL A 132 -5.62 29.30 5.76
N ALA A 133 -6.38 29.15 4.68
CA ALA A 133 -6.56 30.26 3.75
C ALA A 133 -7.28 31.35 4.53
N VAL A 134 -6.55 32.38 4.92
CA VAL A 134 -7.15 33.62 5.41
C VAL A 134 -7.79 34.24 4.19
N ALA A 135 -9.11 34.21 4.20
CA ALA A 135 -9.91 34.89 3.19
C ALA A 135 -9.76 36.43 3.38
#